data_b7499b7ee32d0aaa35a424405f267f5e
#
_entry.id   b7499b7ee32d0aaa35a424405f267f5e
#
_cell.length_a   1.000
_cell.length_b   1.000
_cell.length_c   1.000
_cell.angle_alpha   90.00
_cell.angle_beta   90.00
_cell.angle_gamma   90.00
#
_symmetry.space_group_name_H-M   'P 1'
#
loop_
_entity.id
_entity.type
_entity.pdbx_description
1 polymer ?
#
loop_
_entity_poly.entity_id
_entity_poly.type
_entity_poly.pdbx_seq_one_letter_code
_entity_poly.pdbx_strand_id
1 'polypeptide(L)'
;MGVFLPCICTIFGVVIYLRMGFLVGQAGLFGSFLILGAAFTISLLTVLSLSALVSSGDVGRGGLYDGVRKSVGPEFGAVIGILFFCAYVVGIANYAIGFAHALVSQAGIHESFNIFPWNPPGSWVETIVASLVTLLAAIVASK
;
A
#
# COMPACT_ATOMS: atom_id res chain seq x y z
N MET A 1 21.38 -5.19 4.07
CA MET A 1 20.43 -6.10 3.38
C MET A 1 19.05 -6.15 4.04
N GLY A 2 18.89 -5.86 5.33
CA GLY A 2 17.64 -6.01 6.07
C GLY A 2 16.49 -5.05 5.72
N VAL A 3 16.77 -3.89 5.14
CA VAL A 3 15.72 -2.90 4.77
C VAL A 3 15.40 -2.93 3.28
N PHE A 4 16.36 -3.20 2.44
CA PHE A 4 16.23 -3.16 0.98
C PHE A 4 15.26 -4.23 0.46
N LEU A 5 15.36 -5.44 0.96
CA LEU A 5 14.55 -6.57 0.52
C LEU A 5 13.05 -6.41 0.86
N PRO A 6 12.67 -6.04 2.11
CA PRO A 6 11.29 -5.72 2.44
C PRO A 6 10.73 -4.54 1.63
N CYS A 7 11.51 -3.50 1.40
CA CYS A 7 11.07 -2.36 0.59
C CYS A 7 10.79 -2.76 -0.85
N ILE A 8 11.67 -3.55 -1.49
CA ILE A 8 11.42 -4.06 -2.84
C ILE A 8 10.16 -4.92 -2.87
N CYS A 9 10.00 -5.87 -1.95
CA CYS A 9 8.81 -6.72 -1.89
C CYS A 9 7.52 -5.91 -1.70
N THR A 10 7.58 -4.83 -0.94
CA THR A 10 6.42 -3.96 -0.72
C THR A 10 6.08 -3.12 -1.95
N ILE A 11 7.08 -2.56 -2.63
CA ILE A 11 6.90 -1.66 -3.78
C ILE A 11 6.57 -2.47 -5.05
N PHE A 12 7.29 -3.57 -5.30
CA PHE A 12 7.03 -4.47 -6.44
C PHE A 12 5.85 -5.43 -6.19
N GLY A 13 5.12 -5.24 -5.11
CA GLY A 13 3.97 -6.05 -4.79
C GLY A 13 2.79 -5.84 -5.73
N VAL A 14 1.65 -6.22 -5.24
CA VAL A 14 0.34 -6.28 -5.91
C VAL A 14 0.00 -5.06 -6.77
N VAL A 15 0.39 -3.84 -6.34
CA VAL A 15 -0.01 -2.59 -7.02
C VAL A 15 0.59 -2.49 -8.41
N ILE A 16 1.88 -2.81 -8.59
CA ILE A 16 2.53 -2.72 -9.91
C ILE A 16 1.97 -3.77 -10.85
N TYR A 17 1.88 -5.02 -10.43
CA TYR A 17 1.46 -6.11 -11.31
C TYR A 17 -0.01 -6.03 -11.71
N LEU A 18 -0.92 -5.66 -10.81
CA LEU A 18 -2.35 -5.65 -11.10
C LEU A 18 -2.86 -4.32 -11.67
N ARG A 19 -2.25 -3.19 -11.31
CA ARG A 19 -2.76 -1.87 -11.68
C ARG A 19 -2.02 -1.20 -12.83
N MET A 20 -0.76 -1.56 -13.09
CA MET A 20 0.02 -0.95 -14.18
C MET A 20 -0.59 -1.21 -15.55
N GLY A 21 -1.02 -2.45 -15.83
CA GLY A 21 -1.65 -2.79 -17.11
C GLY A 21 -2.92 -1.99 -17.36
N PHE A 22 -3.76 -1.84 -16.34
CA PHE A 22 -4.99 -1.05 -16.41
C PHE A 22 -4.68 0.45 -16.64
N LEU A 23 -3.68 0.97 -15.94
CA LEU A 23 -3.29 2.38 -16.01
C LEU A 23 -2.76 2.73 -17.40
N VAL A 24 -1.93 1.88 -17.98
CA VAL A 24 -1.41 2.06 -19.36
C VAL A 24 -2.54 1.93 -20.40
N GLY A 25 -3.48 1.00 -20.18
CA GLY A 25 -4.64 0.83 -21.05
C GLY A 25 -5.57 2.03 -21.08
N GLN A 26 -5.77 2.70 -19.94
CA GLN A 26 -6.66 3.86 -19.82
C GLN A 26 -5.99 5.19 -20.19
N ALA A 27 -4.77 5.41 -19.75
CA ALA A 27 -4.08 6.68 -19.93
C ALA A 27 -3.27 6.78 -21.23
N GLY A 28 -3.09 5.65 -21.91
CA GLY A 28 -2.16 5.54 -23.03
C GLY A 28 -0.70 5.64 -22.57
N LEU A 29 0.21 5.38 -23.50
CA LEU A 29 1.64 5.31 -23.19
C LEU A 29 2.20 6.66 -22.70
N PHE A 30 1.83 7.74 -23.38
CA PHE A 30 2.30 9.09 -23.04
C PHE A 30 1.71 9.58 -21.70
N GLY A 31 0.42 9.34 -21.46
CA GLY A 31 -0.23 9.69 -20.18
C GLY A 31 0.38 8.93 -19.00
N SER A 32 0.70 7.66 -19.20
CA SER A 32 1.36 6.84 -18.17
C SER A 32 2.75 7.35 -17.82
N PHE A 33 3.52 7.79 -18.78
CA PHE A 33 4.83 8.41 -18.55
C PHE A 33 4.73 9.72 -17.76
N LEU A 34 3.74 10.56 -18.06
CA LEU A 34 3.49 11.79 -17.32
C LEU A 34 3.11 11.52 -15.85
N ILE A 35 2.21 10.57 -15.63
CA ILE A 35 1.78 10.18 -14.27
C ILE A 35 2.95 9.60 -13.48
N LEU A 36 3.74 8.72 -14.09
CA LEU A 36 4.94 8.14 -13.46
C LEU A 36 5.98 9.21 -13.14
N GLY A 37 6.23 10.14 -14.06
CA GLY A 37 7.15 11.26 -13.86
C GLY A 37 6.72 12.17 -12.71
N ALA A 38 5.43 12.51 -12.64
CA ALA A 38 4.88 13.30 -11.55
C ALA A 38 5.00 12.57 -10.20
N ALA A 39 4.62 11.29 -10.15
CA ALA A 39 4.74 10.47 -8.96
C ALA A 39 6.19 10.33 -8.49
N PHE A 40 7.13 10.13 -9.41
CA PHE A 40 8.55 10.07 -9.11
C PHE A 40 9.07 11.39 -8.54
N THR A 41 8.68 12.51 -9.11
CA THR A 41 9.08 13.86 -8.62
C THR A 41 8.58 14.09 -7.21
N ILE A 42 7.31 13.79 -6.93
CA ILE A 42 6.73 13.92 -5.58
C ILE A 42 7.48 13.04 -4.59
N SER A 43 7.73 11.79 -4.94
CA SER A 43 8.45 10.85 -4.08
C SER A 43 9.89 11.31 -3.81
N LEU A 44 10.58 11.83 -4.82
CA LEU A 44 11.94 12.33 -4.69
C LEU A 44 12.01 13.54 -3.77
N LEU A 45 11.09 14.50 -3.93
CA LEU A 45 11.00 15.67 -3.04
C LEU A 45 10.70 15.24 -1.59
N THR A 46 9.81 14.27 -1.39
CA THR A 46 9.50 13.73 -0.07
C THR A 46 10.72 13.07 0.58
N VAL A 47 11.45 12.26 -0.17
CA VAL A 47 12.68 11.60 0.33
C VAL A 47 13.76 12.61 0.67
N LEU A 48 13.94 13.65 -0.14
CA LEU A 48 14.90 14.72 0.14
C LEU A 48 14.54 15.50 1.41
N SER A 49 13.26 15.86 1.57
CA SER A 49 12.75 16.51 2.78
C SER A 49 12.96 15.64 4.02
N LEU A 50 12.65 14.36 3.90
CA LEU A 50 12.84 13.40 4.98
C LEU A 50 14.31 13.19 5.33
N SER A 51 15.19 13.10 4.34
CA SER A 51 16.62 13.01 4.51
C SER A 51 17.19 14.22 5.24
N ALA A 52 16.73 15.42 4.90
CA ALA A 52 17.12 16.65 5.59
C ALA A 52 16.69 16.63 7.07
N LEU A 53 15.47 16.14 7.34
CA LEU A 53 14.95 16.04 8.71
C LEU A 53 15.75 15.04 9.56
N VAL A 54 16.09 13.89 9.00
CA VAL A 54 16.87 12.85 9.68
C VAL A 54 18.33 13.29 9.89
N SER A 55 18.87 14.05 8.95
CA SER A 55 20.26 14.56 9.00
C SER A 55 20.44 15.70 10.01
N SER A 56 19.39 16.44 10.35
CA SER A 56 19.46 17.60 11.24
C SER A 56 19.29 17.29 12.73
N GLY A 57 18.98 16.05 13.12
CA GLY A 57 18.74 15.72 14.51
C GLY A 57 18.81 14.24 14.85
N ASP A 58 18.90 13.98 16.14
CA ASP A 58 18.86 12.63 16.70
C ASP A 58 17.44 12.06 16.54
N VAL A 59 17.25 11.24 15.53
CA VAL A 59 15.99 10.55 15.32
C VAL A 59 15.89 9.42 16.34
N GLY A 60 15.11 9.63 17.38
CA GLY A 60 14.88 8.63 18.42
C GLY A 60 14.21 7.36 17.88
N ARG A 61 13.93 6.41 18.78
CA ARG A 61 13.31 5.11 18.44
C ARG A 61 11.95 5.22 17.73
N GLY A 62 11.30 6.39 17.74
CA GLY A 62 10.03 6.66 17.06
C GLY A 62 10.15 6.94 15.55
N GLY A 63 11.36 6.92 14.98
CA GLY A 63 11.56 7.12 13.53
C GLY A 63 11.04 8.48 13.04
N LEU A 64 10.33 8.46 11.92
CA LEU A 64 9.80 9.68 11.30
C LEU A 64 8.86 10.48 12.21
N TYR A 65 8.03 9.79 13.00
CA TYR A 65 7.14 10.42 13.96
C TYR A 65 7.92 11.27 14.98
N ASP A 66 8.99 10.74 15.52
CA ASP A 66 9.81 11.42 16.53
C ASP A 66 10.57 12.62 15.92
N GLY A 67 11.03 12.46 14.67
CA GLY A 67 11.68 13.54 13.92
C GLY A 67 10.72 14.72 13.68
N VAL A 68 9.52 14.48 13.25
CA VAL A 68 8.52 15.54 13.02
C VAL A 68 8.05 16.15 14.34
N ARG A 69 7.84 15.34 15.38
CA ARG A 69 7.46 15.85 16.71
C ARG A 69 8.50 16.81 17.28
N LYS A 70 9.80 16.51 17.08
CA LYS A 70 10.89 17.35 17.57
C LYS A 70 11.04 18.65 16.76
N SER A 71 10.80 18.61 15.44
CA SER A 71 11.00 19.78 14.56
C SER A 71 9.82 20.72 14.48
N VAL A 72 8.59 20.20 14.50
CA VAL A 72 7.36 20.99 14.25
C VAL A 72 6.50 21.13 15.51
N GLY A 73 6.68 20.25 16.48
CA GLY A 73 5.95 20.28 17.75
C GLY A 73 5.08 19.04 18.01
N PRO A 74 4.67 18.84 19.27
CA PRO A 74 3.95 17.63 19.68
C PRO A 74 2.55 17.51 19.08
N GLU A 75 1.89 18.63 18.80
CA GLU A 75 0.53 18.64 18.23
C GLU A 75 0.55 18.08 16.78
N PHE A 76 1.46 18.57 15.96
CA PHE A 76 1.66 18.09 14.60
C PHE A 76 2.15 16.63 14.57
N GLY A 77 2.98 16.23 15.53
CA GLY A 77 3.38 14.85 15.69
C GLY A 77 2.19 13.91 15.89
N ALA A 78 1.23 14.27 16.74
CA ALA A 78 0.02 13.47 16.97
C ALA A 78 -0.83 13.30 15.70
N VAL A 79 -1.04 14.38 14.95
CA VAL A 79 -1.77 14.35 13.67
C VAL A 79 -1.10 13.42 12.67
N ILE A 80 0.21 13.52 12.52
CA ILE A 80 0.98 12.66 11.62
C ILE A 80 0.92 11.20 12.07
N GLY A 81 0.95 10.92 13.37
CA GLY A 81 0.79 9.56 13.90
C GLY A 81 -0.54 8.93 13.50
N ILE A 82 -1.64 9.68 13.59
CA ILE A 82 -2.96 9.23 13.17
C ILE A 82 -3.01 9.01 11.64
N LEU A 83 -2.45 9.94 10.86
CA LEU A 83 -2.38 9.80 9.41
C LEU A 83 -1.57 8.58 8.97
N PHE A 84 -0.45 8.30 9.62
CA PHE A 84 0.32 7.09 9.37
C PHE A 84 -0.45 5.83 9.70
N PHE A 85 -1.14 5.80 10.84
CA PHE A 85 -1.99 4.66 11.20
C PHE A 85 -3.05 4.41 10.12
N CYS A 86 -3.78 5.44 9.71
CA CYS A 86 -4.77 5.33 8.64
C CYS A 86 -4.14 4.86 7.31
N ALA A 87 -2.98 5.41 6.94
CA ALA A 87 -2.28 5.03 5.73
C ALA A 87 -1.86 3.55 5.74
N TYR A 88 -1.36 3.04 6.87
CA TYR A 88 -1.01 1.63 7.02
C TYR A 88 -2.22 0.72 6.94
N VAL A 89 -3.34 1.08 7.59
CA VAL A 89 -4.58 0.31 7.52
C VAL A 89 -5.09 0.19 6.08
N VAL A 90 -5.14 1.31 5.36
CA VAL A 90 -5.54 1.32 3.95
C VAL A 90 -4.55 0.54 3.08
N GLY A 91 -3.26 0.64 3.35
CA GLY A 91 -2.21 -0.11 2.66
C GLY A 91 -2.39 -1.63 2.82
N ILE A 92 -2.57 -2.11 4.05
CA ILE A 92 -2.78 -3.53 4.34
C ILE A 92 -4.05 -4.04 3.63
N ALA A 93 -5.14 -3.27 3.70
CA ALA A 93 -6.39 -3.64 3.02
C ALA A 93 -6.19 -3.75 1.50
N ASN A 94 -5.45 -2.81 0.90
CA ASN A 94 -5.16 -2.83 -0.53
C ASN A 94 -4.32 -4.06 -0.94
N TYR A 95 -3.33 -4.45 -0.15
CA TYR A 95 -2.54 -5.66 -0.39
C TYR A 95 -3.37 -6.93 -0.24
N ALA A 96 -4.23 -7.00 0.77
CA ALA A 96 -5.10 -8.15 1.00
C ALA A 96 -6.11 -8.35 -0.14
N ILE A 97 -6.75 -7.27 -0.61
CA ILE A 97 -7.67 -7.32 -1.74
C ILE A 97 -6.95 -7.72 -3.02
N GLY A 98 -5.75 -7.17 -3.26
CA GLY A 98 -4.99 -7.51 -4.45
C GLY A 98 -4.54 -8.97 -4.46
N PHE A 99 -4.14 -9.52 -3.32
CA PHE A 99 -3.80 -10.93 -3.19
C PHE A 99 -5.04 -11.82 -3.40
N ALA A 100 -6.18 -11.45 -2.81
CA ALA A 100 -7.43 -12.17 -2.99
C ALA A 100 -7.87 -12.17 -4.47
N HIS A 101 -7.76 -11.02 -5.15
CA HIS A 101 -8.07 -10.91 -6.57
C HIS A 101 -7.16 -11.81 -7.42
N ALA A 102 -5.87 -11.85 -7.13
CA ALA A 102 -4.94 -12.72 -7.83
C ALA A 102 -5.27 -14.21 -7.62
N LEU A 103 -5.62 -14.62 -6.40
CA LEU A 103 -6.00 -16.00 -6.10
C LEU A 103 -7.30 -16.41 -6.82
N VAL A 104 -8.33 -15.57 -6.75
CA VAL A 104 -9.63 -15.85 -7.37
C VAL A 104 -9.49 -15.92 -8.89
N SER A 105 -8.71 -15.03 -9.49
CA SER A 105 -8.43 -15.02 -10.93
C SER A 105 -7.66 -16.28 -11.37
N GLN A 106 -6.66 -16.70 -10.61
CA GLN A 106 -5.88 -17.92 -10.93
C GLN A 106 -6.66 -19.21 -10.72
N ALA A 107 -7.55 -19.25 -9.73
CA ALA A 107 -8.36 -20.43 -9.42
C ALA A 107 -9.55 -20.63 -10.38
N GLY A 108 -9.80 -19.70 -11.32
CA GLY A 108 -10.92 -19.79 -12.27
C GLY A 108 -12.31 -19.72 -11.61
N ILE A 109 -12.37 -19.28 -10.35
CA ILE A 109 -13.61 -19.26 -9.56
C ILE A 109 -14.62 -18.26 -10.11
N HIS A 110 -14.19 -17.32 -10.95
CA HIS A 110 -15.04 -16.33 -11.60
C HIS A 110 -16.12 -16.93 -12.48
N GLU A 111 -15.88 -18.08 -13.11
CA GLU A 111 -16.87 -18.74 -13.97
C GLU A 111 -17.87 -19.62 -13.20
N SER A 112 -17.47 -20.13 -12.04
CA SER A 112 -18.28 -21.13 -11.30
C SER A 112 -19.28 -20.54 -10.30
N PHE A 113 -19.20 -19.25 -9.96
CA PHE A 113 -20.01 -18.65 -8.89
C PHE A 113 -21.07 -17.65 -9.37
N ASN A 114 -21.44 -17.67 -10.64
CA ASN A 114 -22.57 -16.88 -11.19
C ASN A 114 -23.95 -17.46 -10.83
N ILE A 115 -24.15 -17.81 -9.56
CA ILE A 115 -25.42 -18.41 -9.10
C ILE A 115 -26.46 -17.34 -8.71
N PHE A 116 -26.06 -16.08 -8.56
CA PHE A 116 -26.99 -15.01 -8.18
C PHE A 116 -26.98 -13.86 -9.21
N PRO A 117 -28.14 -13.53 -9.84
CA PRO A 117 -28.25 -12.46 -10.86
C PRO A 117 -28.08 -11.04 -10.32
N TRP A 118 -27.98 -10.84 -9.02
CA TRP A 118 -27.83 -9.53 -8.36
C TRP A 118 -26.40 -9.25 -7.86
N ASN A 119 -25.48 -10.17 -7.99
CA ASN A 119 -24.16 -10.03 -7.39
C ASN A 119 -23.19 -9.37 -8.39
N PRO A 120 -22.56 -8.23 -8.07
CA PRO A 120 -21.42 -7.77 -8.84
C PRO A 120 -20.34 -8.87 -8.84
N PRO A 121 -19.84 -9.27 -10.01
CA PRO A 121 -19.01 -10.46 -10.15
C PRO A 121 -17.77 -10.35 -9.25
N GLY A 122 -17.57 -11.31 -8.39
CA GLY A 122 -16.34 -11.53 -7.66
C GLY A 122 -16.18 -10.81 -6.30
N SER A 123 -16.89 -9.72 -6.02
CA SER A 123 -16.60 -8.85 -4.87
C SER A 123 -16.76 -9.50 -3.49
N TRP A 124 -17.73 -10.38 -3.31
CA TRP A 124 -17.97 -11.04 -2.01
C TRP A 124 -16.93 -12.12 -1.71
N VAL A 125 -16.59 -12.92 -2.70
CA VAL A 125 -15.56 -13.97 -2.55
C VAL A 125 -14.21 -13.33 -2.29
N GLU A 126 -13.86 -12.29 -3.03
CA GLU A 126 -12.65 -11.51 -2.82
C GLU A 126 -12.60 -10.91 -1.41
N THR A 127 -13.70 -10.34 -0.92
CA THR A 127 -13.79 -9.75 0.42
C THR A 127 -13.63 -10.82 1.51
N ILE A 128 -14.26 -11.98 1.35
CA ILE A 128 -14.12 -13.11 2.31
C ILE A 128 -12.68 -13.61 2.32
N VAL A 129 -12.08 -13.85 1.15
CA VAL A 129 -10.68 -14.30 1.04
C VAL A 129 -9.73 -13.25 1.62
N ALA A 130 -9.93 -11.97 1.30
CA ALA A 130 -9.12 -10.88 1.86
C ALA A 130 -9.22 -10.80 3.39
N SER A 131 -10.43 -10.91 3.95
CA SER A 131 -10.64 -10.88 5.40
C SER A 131 -9.99 -12.09 6.09
N LEU A 132 -10.04 -13.26 5.48
CA LEU A 132 -9.44 -14.47 6.02
C LEU A 132 -7.91 -14.39 5.99
N VAL A 133 -7.33 -13.86 4.93
CA VAL A 133 -5.89 -13.63 4.81
C VAL A 133 -5.39 -12.61 5.83
N THR A 134 -6.10 -11.49 6.02
CA THR A 134 -5.73 -10.47 7.02
C THR A 134 -5.81 -11.03 8.45
N LEU A 135 -6.81 -11.84 8.73
CA LEU A 135 -6.98 -12.48 10.04
C LEU A 135 -5.87 -13.51 10.31
N LEU A 136 -5.50 -14.30 9.31
CA LEU A 136 -4.38 -15.23 9.38
C LEU A 136 -3.04 -14.50 9.60
N ALA A 137 -2.80 -13.43 8.85
CA ALA A 137 -1.61 -12.59 9.01
C ALA A 137 -1.54 -11.96 10.41
N ALA A 138 -2.67 -11.49 10.95
CA ALA A 138 -2.74 -10.95 12.31
C ALA A 138 -2.42 -12.01 13.38
N ILE A 139 -2.91 -13.23 13.22
CA ILE A 139 -2.60 -14.35 14.12
C ILE A 139 -1.12 -14.72 14.09
N VAL A 140 -0.53 -14.76 12.89
CA VAL A 140 0.91 -15.04 12.73
C VAL A 140 1.77 -13.92 13.34
N ALA A 141 1.37 -12.66 13.15
CA ALA A 141 2.08 -11.50 13.68
C ALA A 141 1.95 -11.35 15.21
N SER A 142 0.91 -11.94 15.82
CA SER A 142 0.70 -11.89 17.27
C SER A 142 1.54 -12.91 18.07
N LYS A 143 2.26 -13.81 17.38
CA LYS A 143 3.20 -14.79 17.99
C LYS A 143 4.62 -14.28 17.96
#